data_23f4d1e8917e52df0cb45454ad9cf023
#
_entry.id   23f4d1e8917e52df0cb45454ad9cf023
#
_cell.length_a   1.000
_cell.length_b   1.000
_cell.length_c   1.000
_cell.angle_alpha   90.00
_cell.angle_beta   90.00
_cell.angle_gamma   90.00
#
_symmetry.space_group_name_H-M   'P 1'
#
loop_
_entity.id
_entity.type
_entity.pdbx_description
1 polymer ?
#
loop_
_entity_poly.entity_id
_entity_poly.type
_entity_poly.pdbx_seq_one_letter_code
_entity_poly.pdbx_strand_id
1 'polypeptide(L)'
;MGLFKGLKAAAMASAMTLAMMSAGTALAQGGGGQADALKKAESAAIAAENAKKLNQEGVVKLPPATVPVDPENVWDLDLSTGGRVRIQLRPDIAPAHVERIKKLTREGLYNGLKFHRVIPGFMAQGGDPKGDGTGGSTEPDLKAEFNPMPHLRGTVSMARAASEDSANSQFFILFLPRMQLDKKYTVFGRVIEGMQYVDTIAQGEPPANPSVIVQASIESDGKAPPANLSAPAPAKAPSVADLNAPLKN
;
A
#
# COMPACT_ATOMS: atom_id res chain seq x y z
N MET A 1 -37.34 8.45 30.98
CA MET A 1 -38.51 8.33 30.09
C MET A 1 -37.96 8.21 28.68
N GLY A 2 -37.89 7.17 27.98
CA GLY A 2 -38.69 5.94 27.89
C GLY A 2 -39.12 5.78 26.45
N LEU A 3 -38.93 4.59 25.92
CA LEU A 3 -39.44 4.11 24.61
C LEU A 3 -38.67 4.58 23.34
N PHE A 4 -37.83 3.71 22.85
CA PHE A 4 -37.82 3.17 21.48
C PHE A 4 -36.77 2.05 21.39
N LYS A 5 -37.06 0.89 22.03
CA LYS A 5 -36.46 -0.40 21.70
C LYS A 5 -37.62 -1.33 21.38
N GLY A 6 -37.68 -1.83 20.16
CA GLY A 6 -38.57 -2.91 19.79
C GLY A 6 -39.29 -2.68 18.49
N LEU A 7 -38.68 -2.92 17.34
CA LEU A 7 -39.34 -3.34 16.09
C LEU A 7 -38.29 -3.76 15.04
N LYS A 8 -37.64 -4.90 15.21
CA LYS A 8 -36.86 -5.58 14.15
C LYS A 8 -36.80 -7.11 14.33
N ALA A 9 -37.89 -7.70 14.82
CA ALA A 9 -37.94 -9.16 14.97
C ALA A 9 -39.17 -9.84 14.38
N ALA A 10 -39.93 -9.17 13.49
CA ALA A 10 -41.18 -9.71 12.98
C ALA A 10 -41.26 -9.87 11.45
N ALA A 11 -40.17 -9.78 10.71
CA ALA A 11 -40.21 -9.87 9.24
C ALA A 11 -39.56 -11.15 8.66
N MET A 12 -39.13 -12.11 9.46
CA MET A 12 -38.49 -13.35 8.96
C MET A 12 -39.39 -14.61 9.00
N ALA A 13 -40.63 -14.52 9.47
CA ALA A 13 -41.50 -15.70 9.60
C ALA A 13 -42.57 -15.82 8.48
N SER A 14 -42.69 -14.88 7.58
CA SER A 14 -43.82 -14.86 6.58
C SER A 14 -43.48 -15.36 5.17
N ALA A 15 -42.20 -15.66 4.87
CA ALA A 15 -41.80 -16.15 3.53
C ALA A 15 -41.75 -17.68 3.40
N MET A 16 -41.91 -18.41 4.52
CA MET A 16 -41.75 -19.88 4.53
C MET A 16 -43.07 -20.65 4.45
N THR A 17 -44.21 -19.97 4.54
CA THR A 17 -45.56 -20.61 4.59
C THR A 17 -46.32 -20.60 3.25
N LEU A 18 -45.81 -19.97 2.19
CA LEU A 18 -46.53 -19.91 0.91
C LEU A 18 -46.04 -20.92 -0.16
N ALA A 19 -45.00 -21.71 0.15
CA ALA A 19 -44.47 -22.73 -0.76
C ALA A 19 -44.98 -24.17 -0.49
N MET A 20 -45.86 -24.37 0.52
CA MET A 20 -46.37 -25.71 0.88
C MET A 20 -47.80 -26.02 0.44
N MET A 21 -48.49 -25.16 -0.30
CA MET A 21 -49.89 -25.39 -0.67
C MET A 21 -50.17 -25.72 -2.17
N SER A 22 -49.14 -26.03 -2.98
CA SER A 22 -49.39 -26.43 -4.38
C SER A 22 -48.82 -27.80 -4.79
N ALA A 23 -48.52 -28.68 -3.83
CA ALA A 23 -48.03 -30.03 -4.13
C ALA A 23 -49.00 -31.11 -3.58
N GLY A 24 -50.25 -31.02 -3.99
CA GLY A 24 -51.22 -32.07 -3.74
C GLY A 24 -51.84 -32.50 -5.06
N THR A 25 -51.24 -33.44 -5.77
CA THR A 25 -51.77 -34.45 -6.70
C THR A 25 -50.81 -34.74 -7.83
N ALA A 26 -49.90 -35.66 -7.60
CA ALA A 26 -49.38 -36.59 -8.64
C ALA A 26 -48.59 -37.67 -7.93
N LEU A 27 -49.28 -38.75 -7.58
CA LEU A 27 -48.65 -40.02 -7.19
C LEU A 27 -48.17 -40.72 -8.47
N ALA A 28 -46.94 -41.22 -8.33
CA ALA A 28 -46.36 -42.34 -9.10
C ALA A 28 -45.30 -42.02 -10.16
N GLN A 29 -44.12 -42.52 -9.85
CA GLN A 29 -43.00 -42.93 -10.68
C GLN A 29 -41.78 -41.99 -10.75
N GLY A 30 -40.69 -42.45 -10.13
CA GLY A 30 -39.33 -41.96 -10.37
C GLY A 30 -38.67 -41.28 -9.18
N GLY A 31 -38.23 -42.03 -8.15
CA GLY A 31 -37.65 -41.52 -6.89
C GLY A 31 -36.24 -40.90 -6.99
N GLY A 32 -35.71 -40.58 -8.17
CA GLY A 32 -34.42 -39.92 -8.35
C GLY A 32 -34.49 -38.46 -8.77
N GLY A 33 -35.48 -38.09 -9.56
CA GLY A 33 -35.53 -36.74 -10.14
C GLY A 33 -35.97 -35.61 -9.20
N GLN A 34 -36.74 -35.93 -8.15
CA GLN A 34 -37.23 -34.89 -7.20
C GLN A 34 -36.12 -34.45 -6.21
N ALA A 35 -35.28 -35.41 -5.76
CA ALA A 35 -34.19 -35.08 -4.86
C ALA A 35 -33.11 -34.21 -5.55
N ASP A 36 -32.84 -34.47 -6.84
CA ASP A 36 -31.89 -33.68 -7.62
C ASP A 36 -32.45 -32.29 -7.99
N ALA A 37 -33.74 -32.19 -8.25
CA ALA A 37 -34.42 -30.91 -8.48
C ALA A 37 -34.43 -30.03 -7.21
N LEU A 38 -34.64 -30.63 -6.05
CA LEU A 38 -34.60 -29.92 -4.76
C LEU A 38 -33.17 -29.44 -4.44
N LYS A 39 -32.15 -30.27 -4.60
CA LYS A 39 -30.74 -29.89 -4.42
C LYS A 39 -30.32 -28.77 -5.37
N LYS A 40 -30.76 -28.82 -6.63
CA LYS A 40 -30.49 -27.79 -7.61
C LYS A 40 -31.21 -26.47 -7.30
N ALA A 41 -32.44 -26.52 -6.78
CA ALA A 41 -33.16 -25.34 -6.34
C ALA A 41 -32.53 -24.71 -5.07
N GLU A 42 -32.09 -25.53 -4.12
CA GLU A 42 -31.41 -25.09 -2.91
C GLU A 42 -30.05 -24.46 -3.23
N SER A 43 -29.26 -25.08 -4.10
CA SER A 43 -27.97 -24.53 -4.55
C SER A 43 -28.14 -23.21 -5.33
N ALA A 44 -29.19 -23.08 -6.13
CA ALA A 44 -29.52 -21.84 -6.83
C ALA A 44 -29.98 -20.73 -5.87
N ALA A 45 -30.74 -21.07 -4.83
CA ALA A 45 -31.17 -20.13 -3.80
C ALA A 45 -29.97 -19.62 -2.98
N ILE A 46 -29.06 -20.51 -2.57
CA ILE A 46 -27.81 -20.13 -1.87
C ILE A 46 -26.94 -19.26 -2.77
N ALA A 47 -26.80 -19.57 -4.04
CA ALA A 47 -26.04 -18.77 -5.00
C ALA A 47 -26.66 -17.37 -5.18
N ALA A 48 -28.00 -17.27 -5.25
CA ALA A 48 -28.71 -16.01 -5.38
C ALA A 48 -28.60 -15.16 -4.09
N GLU A 49 -28.62 -15.78 -2.92
CA GLU A 49 -28.45 -15.10 -1.63
C GLU A 49 -27.02 -14.62 -1.44
N ASN A 50 -26.02 -15.42 -1.84
CA ASN A 50 -24.62 -15.02 -1.85
C ASN A 50 -24.34 -13.88 -2.84
N ALA A 51 -24.94 -13.93 -4.03
CA ALA A 51 -24.86 -12.83 -5.00
C ALA A 51 -25.52 -11.55 -4.47
N LYS A 52 -26.61 -11.68 -3.72
CA LYS A 52 -27.29 -10.54 -3.08
C LYS A 52 -26.47 -9.95 -1.93
N LYS A 53 -25.81 -10.78 -1.13
CA LYS A 53 -24.85 -10.35 -0.09
C LYS A 53 -23.62 -9.67 -0.70
N LEU A 54 -23.05 -10.21 -1.79
CA LEU A 54 -21.93 -9.60 -2.52
C LEU A 54 -22.32 -8.24 -3.14
N ASN A 55 -23.57 -8.04 -3.51
CA ASN A 55 -24.07 -6.75 -3.99
C ASN A 55 -24.49 -5.78 -2.88
N GLN A 56 -24.74 -6.26 -1.65
CA GLN A 56 -25.10 -5.43 -0.48
C GLN A 56 -23.90 -5.08 0.40
N GLU A 57 -22.88 -5.92 0.45
CA GLU A 57 -21.56 -5.53 0.94
C GLU A 57 -20.94 -4.66 -0.17
N GLY A 58 -21.16 -3.34 -0.04
CA GLY A 58 -20.81 -2.37 -1.06
C GLY A 58 -19.47 -2.72 -1.70
N VAL A 59 -19.47 -2.77 -3.02
CA VAL A 59 -18.24 -2.96 -3.80
C VAL A 59 -17.17 -2.07 -3.17
N VAL A 60 -16.21 -2.65 -2.47
CA VAL A 60 -15.07 -1.91 -1.92
C VAL A 60 -14.44 -1.21 -3.12
N LYS A 61 -14.75 0.07 -3.29
CA LYS A 61 -14.21 0.86 -4.39
C LYS A 61 -12.72 0.97 -4.14
N LEU A 62 -11.96 0.08 -4.76
CA LEU A 62 -10.51 0.15 -4.70
C LEU A 62 -10.07 1.51 -5.26
N PRO A 63 -9.12 2.19 -4.60
CA PRO A 63 -8.54 3.39 -5.17
C PRO A 63 -7.92 3.06 -6.53
N PRO A 64 -7.91 3.99 -7.49
CA PRO A 64 -7.31 3.75 -8.79
C PRO A 64 -5.84 3.38 -8.62
N ALA A 65 -5.36 2.41 -9.40
CA ALA A 65 -3.97 1.97 -9.36
C ALA A 65 -3.01 3.10 -9.75
N THR A 66 -3.48 4.00 -10.62
CA THR A 66 -2.77 5.22 -11.05
C THR A 66 -3.68 6.42 -10.91
N VAL A 67 -3.11 7.56 -10.48
CA VAL A 67 -3.76 8.87 -10.45
C VAL A 67 -2.93 9.82 -11.30
N PRO A 68 -3.50 10.90 -11.86
CA PRO A 68 -2.73 11.93 -12.54
C PRO A 68 -1.64 12.47 -11.61
N VAL A 69 -0.46 12.73 -12.17
CA VAL A 69 0.65 13.31 -11.41
C VAL A 69 0.35 14.79 -11.20
N ASP A 70 0.23 15.18 -9.95
CA ASP A 70 0.08 16.57 -9.50
C ASP A 70 1.40 16.97 -8.81
N PRO A 71 2.11 18.03 -9.26
CA PRO A 71 3.36 18.47 -8.65
C PRO A 71 3.27 18.73 -7.15
N GLU A 72 2.11 19.11 -6.63
CA GLU A 72 1.87 19.23 -5.18
C GLU A 72 1.92 17.87 -4.46
N ASN A 73 1.72 16.78 -5.17
CA ASN A 73 1.76 15.42 -4.65
C ASN A 73 2.95 14.61 -5.20
N VAL A 74 4.04 15.29 -5.58
CA VAL A 74 5.33 14.65 -5.89
C VAL A 74 6.35 15.06 -4.84
N TRP A 75 6.92 14.05 -4.20
CA TRP A 75 8.01 14.19 -3.24
C TRP A 75 9.33 13.83 -3.89
N ASP A 76 10.20 14.81 -4.03
CA ASP A 76 11.52 14.68 -4.60
C ASP A 76 12.54 14.42 -3.50
N LEU A 77 13.33 13.36 -3.65
CA LEU A 77 14.48 13.04 -2.80
C LEU A 77 15.75 13.06 -3.65
N ASP A 78 16.61 14.02 -3.42
CA ASP A 78 17.93 14.09 -4.00
C ASP A 78 18.89 13.26 -3.12
N LEU A 79 19.36 12.14 -3.64
CA LEU A 79 20.15 11.17 -2.88
C LEU A 79 21.65 11.33 -3.12
N SER A 80 22.46 11.05 -2.10
CA SER A 80 23.93 10.96 -2.23
C SER A 80 24.39 9.85 -3.16
N THR A 81 23.48 8.99 -3.60
CA THR A 81 23.72 7.97 -4.64
C THR A 81 23.75 8.55 -6.06
N GLY A 82 23.56 9.86 -6.20
CA GLY A 82 23.86 10.59 -7.43
C GLY A 82 22.64 11.02 -8.26
N GLY A 83 21.42 11.03 -7.70
CA GLY A 83 20.28 11.50 -8.46
C GLY A 83 19.01 11.72 -7.66
N ARG A 84 18.01 12.25 -8.37
CA ARG A 84 16.68 12.53 -7.84
C ARG A 84 15.78 11.31 -7.96
N VAL A 85 15.13 10.97 -6.86
CA VAL A 85 14.03 9.99 -6.79
C VAL A 85 12.73 10.76 -6.69
N ARG A 86 11.79 10.52 -7.59
CA ARG A 86 10.48 11.14 -7.59
C ARG A 86 9.45 10.16 -7.08
N ILE A 87 8.72 10.54 -6.05
CA ILE A 87 7.72 9.71 -5.37
C ILE A 87 6.36 10.38 -5.53
N GLN A 88 5.43 9.71 -6.22
CA GLN A 88 4.05 10.15 -6.25
C GLN A 88 3.39 9.84 -4.92
N LEU A 89 2.99 10.87 -4.20
CA LEU A 89 2.22 10.79 -2.97
C LEU A 89 0.75 10.50 -3.26
N ARG A 90 0.08 9.82 -2.37
CA ARG A 90 -1.30 9.35 -2.53
C ARG A 90 -2.19 9.87 -1.39
N PRO A 91 -2.58 11.17 -1.40
CA PRO A 91 -3.47 11.74 -0.39
C PRO A 91 -4.88 11.14 -0.43
N ASP A 92 -5.24 10.48 -1.52
CA ASP A 92 -6.52 9.77 -1.68
C ASP A 92 -6.62 8.49 -0.82
N ILE A 93 -5.50 7.94 -0.38
CA ILE A 93 -5.46 6.70 0.42
C ILE A 93 -4.81 6.87 1.80
N ALA A 94 -4.00 7.90 1.99
CA ALA A 94 -3.30 8.18 3.25
C ALA A 94 -3.14 9.71 3.46
N PRO A 95 -4.26 10.46 3.58
CA PRO A 95 -4.22 11.92 3.62
C PRO A 95 -3.38 12.47 4.78
N ALA A 96 -3.52 11.95 6.01
CA ALA A 96 -2.79 12.46 7.16
C ALA A 96 -1.28 12.20 7.05
N HIS A 97 -0.89 11.03 6.50
CA HIS A 97 0.52 10.70 6.29
C HIS A 97 1.14 11.56 5.19
N VAL A 98 0.42 11.79 4.08
CA VAL A 98 0.90 12.66 3.00
C VAL A 98 1.10 14.10 3.49
N GLU A 99 0.14 14.65 4.23
CA GLU A 99 0.29 16.00 4.82
C GLU A 99 1.47 16.07 5.78
N ARG A 100 1.70 15.04 6.59
CA ARG A 100 2.87 14.95 7.47
C ARG A 100 4.17 14.98 6.67
N ILE A 101 4.30 14.19 5.61
CA ILE A 101 5.48 14.15 4.76
C ILE A 101 5.74 15.51 4.13
N LYS A 102 4.71 16.15 3.57
CA LYS A 102 4.82 17.50 2.98
C LYS A 102 5.27 18.54 4.01
N LYS A 103 4.63 18.56 5.19
CA LYS A 103 4.98 19.48 6.28
C LYS A 103 6.45 19.33 6.66
N LEU A 104 6.88 18.13 7.02
CA LEU A 104 8.24 17.86 7.47
C LEU A 104 9.28 18.12 6.36
N THR A 105 8.92 17.89 5.09
CA THR A 105 9.76 18.22 3.94
C THR A 105 9.96 19.72 3.81
N ARG A 106 8.91 20.51 3.89
CA ARG A 106 8.97 21.97 3.83
C ARG A 106 9.71 22.58 5.01
N GLU A 107 9.63 21.96 6.18
CA GLU A 107 10.42 22.30 7.38
C GLU A 107 11.89 21.88 7.27
N GLY A 108 12.25 21.10 6.23
CA GLY A 108 13.62 20.68 5.96
C GLY A 108 14.09 19.49 6.81
N LEU A 109 13.19 18.83 7.55
CA LEU A 109 13.55 17.72 8.44
C LEU A 109 14.32 16.61 7.73
N TYR A 110 13.94 16.27 6.50
CA TYR A 110 14.53 15.14 5.78
C TYR A 110 15.92 15.43 5.20
N ASN A 111 16.36 16.70 5.14
CA ASN A 111 17.66 17.08 4.59
C ASN A 111 18.80 16.54 5.45
N GLY A 112 19.74 15.85 4.82
CA GLY A 112 20.90 15.24 5.50
C GLY A 112 20.60 13.93 6.23
N LEU A 113 19.36 13.45 6.26
CA LEU A 113 19.03 12.23 6.97
C LEU A 113 19.56 10.99 6.26
N LYS A 114 19.99 10.02 7.06
CA LYS A 114 20.57 8.75 6.61
C LYS A 114 19.48 7.72 6.31
N PHE A 115 19.78 6.83 5.39
CA PHE A 115 19.12 5.52 5.36
C PHE A 115 19.85 4.63 6.38
N HIS A 116 19.28 4.54 7.58
CA HIS A 116 19.92 3.88 8.73
C HIS A 116 19.71 2.37 8.75
N ARG A 117 18.76 1.84 7.96
CA ARG A 117 18.46 0.41 7.86
C ARG A 117 18.14 0.04 6.42
N VAL A 118 19.00 -0.75 5.80
CA VAL A 118 18.89 -1.14 4.38
C VAL A 118 19.12 -2.62 4.23
N ILE A 119 18.04 -3.36 4.00
CA ILE A 119 18.08 -4.82 3.87
C ILE A 119 18.00 -5.21 2.39
N PRO A 120 19.03 -5.91 1.87
CA PRO A 120 19.04 -6.37 0.48
C PRO A 120 17.80 -7.15 0.11
N GLY A 121 17.24 -6.84 -1.07
CA GLY A 121 16.03 -7.51 -1.57
C GLY A 121 14.76 -7.26 -0.73
N PHE A 122 14.82 -6.36 0.26
CA PHE A 122 13.66 -5.98 1.05
C PHE A 122 13.39 -4.48 0.93
N MET A 123 14.08 -3.62 1.68
CA MET A 123 13.75 -2.20 1.73
C MET A 123 14.93 -1.31 2.15
N ALA A 124 14.85 -0.01 1.84
CA ALA A 124 15.65 1.05 2.43
C ALA A 124 14.78 1.90 3.36
N GLN A 125 15.16 2.00 4.64
CA GLN A 125 14.44 2.77 5.67
C GLN A 125 15.26 4.00 6.08
N GLY A 126 14.59 5.14 6.10
CA GLY A 126 15.14 6.44 6.48
C GLY A 126 14.10 7.31 7.20
N GLY A 127 14.37 8.62 7.28
CA GLY A 127 13.44 9.59 7.88
C GLY A 127 13.53 9.68 9.40
N ASP A 128 14.61 9.17 10.00
CA ASP A 128 14.92 9.28 11.41
C ASP A 128 15.92 10.42 11.65
N PRO A 129 15.57 11.49 12.37
CA PRO A 129 16.49 12.58 12.73
C PRO A 129 17.68 12.14 13.57
N LYS A 130 17.54 11.08 14.40
CA LYS A 130 18.66 10.52 15.17
C LYS A 130 19.56 9.63 14.31
N GLY A 131 19.00 9.01 13.26
CA GLY A 131 19.72 8.12 12.36
C GLY A 131 20.13 6.78 12.96
N ASP A 132 19.43 6.31 14.00
CA ASP A 132 19.64 5.03 14.68
C ASP A 132 18.39 4.14 14.70
N GLY A 133 17.28 4.61 14.12
CA GLY A 133 16.01 3.93 14.06
C GLY A 133 15.07 4.24 15.23
N THR A 134 15.51 4.99 16.25
CA THR A 134 14.72 5.28 17.46
C THR A 134 14.08 6.65 17.47
N GLY A 135 14.40 7.51 16.50
CA GLY A 135 13.94 8.89 16.46
C GLY A 135 12.67 9.10 15.64
N GLY A 136 12.13 10.30 15.77
CA GLY A 136 10.99 10.82 15.02
C GLY A 136 10.98 12.31 15.04
N SER A 137 10.06 12.95 14.33
CA SER A 137 9.82 14.39 14.44
C SER A 137 9.19 14.73 15.78
N THR A 138 9.10 16.02 16.09
CA THR A 138 8.41 16.53 17.28
C THR A 138 6.89 16.50 17.16
N GLU A 139 6.37 16.12 15.99
CA GLU A 139 4.94 16.00 15.76
C GLU A 139 4.36 14.78 16.47
N PRO A 140 3.06 14.80 16.83
CA PRO A 140 2.37 13.64 17.37
C PRO A 140 2.41 12.45 16.42
N ASP A 141 2.39 11.23 16.93
CA ASP A 141 2.26 10.03 16.14
C ASP A 141 0.94 10.02 15.35
N LEU A 142 0.96 9.38 14.19
CA LEU A 142 -0.18 9.28 13.29
C LEU A 142 -0.93 7.97 13.50
N LYS A 143 -2.24 8.03 13.43
CA LYS A 143 -3.08 6.85 13.31
C LYS A 143 -2.84 6.15 11.99
N ALA A 144 -2.89 4.82 12.02
CA ALA A 144 -2.74 4.02 10.81
C ALA A 144 -3.81 4.34 9.75
N GLU A 145 -3.38 4.50 8.50
CA GLU A 145 -4.25 4.65 7.32
C GLU A 145 -4.06 3.43 6.41
N PHE A 146 -4.35 2.22 6.95
CA PHE A 146 -4.21 1.00 6.18
C PHE A 146 -5.16 1.01 4.98
N ASN A 147 -4.61 0.71 3.83
CA ASN A 147 -5.31 0.78 2.56
C ASN A 147 -5.01 -0.45 1.68
N PRO A 148 -5.77 -0.68 0.60
CA PRO A 148 -5.63 -1.88 -0.21
C PRO A 148 -4.48 -1.84 -1.22
N MET A 149 -3.67 -0.78 -1.22
CA MET A 149 -2.53 -0.69 -2.15
C MET A 149 -1.48 -1.74 -1.79
N PRO A 150 -1.03 -2.56 -2.78
CA PRO A 150 -0.08 -3.62 -2.52
C PRO A 150 1.34 -3.10 -2.32
N HIS A 151 2.10 -3.77 -1.48
CA HIS A 151 3.51 -3.53 -1.23
C HIS A 151 4.37 -4.14 -2.36
N LEU A 152 4.44 -3.44 -3.50
CA LEU A 152 5.25 -3.79 -4.67
C LEU A 152 6.61 -3.08 -4.65
N ARG A 153 7.49 -3.42 -5.60
CA ARG A 153 8.73 -2.66 -5.82
C ARG A 153 8.45 -1.17 -6.01
N GLY A 154 9.18 -0.30 -5.32
CA GLY A 154 9.03 1.14 -5.34
C GLY A 154 7.85 1.68 -4.51
N THR A 155 7.07 0.82 -3.83
CA THR A 155 6.08 1.29 -2.85
C THR A 155 6.79 1.95 -1.68
N VAL A 156 6.24 3.09 -1.24
CA VAL A 156 6.72 3.87 -0.09
C VAL A 156 5.68 3.81 1.01
N SER A 157 6.11 3.34 2.19
CA SER A 157 5.23 3.13 3.34
C SER A 157 5.84 3.71 4.61
N MET A 158 4.98 4.07 5.57
CA MET A 158 5.45 4.55 6.87
C MET A 158 6.01 3.42 7.72
N ALA A 159 7.19 3.66 8.29
CA ALA A 159 7.71 2.83 9.37
C ALA A 159 7.01 3.18 10.68
N ARG A 160 6.92 2.22 11.59
CA ARG A 160 6.27 2.37 12.90
C ARG A 160 6.91 1.44 13.94
N ALA A 161 6.66 1.71 15.20
CA ALA A 161 7.01 0.82 16.31
C ALA A 161 5.99 -0.35 16.43
N ALA A 162 5.86 -0.95 17.59
CA ALA A 162 4.94 -2.07 17.82
C ALA A 162 3.46 -1.66 17.68
N SER A 163 3.10 -0.46 18.15
CA SER A 163 1.75 0.08 17.97
C SER A 163 1.49 0.43 16.50
N GLU A 164 0.30 0.12 16.00
CA GLU A 164 -0.11 0.48 14.65
C GLU A 164 -0.22 1.99 14.45
N ASP A 165 -0.59 2.70 15.51
CA ASP A 165 -0.76 4.16 15.56
C ASP A 165 0.52 4.87 16.06
N SER A 166 1.71 4.41 15.66
CA SER A 166 3.00 4.98 16.04
C SER A 166 3.86 5.44 14.87
N ALA A 167 3.25 5.63 13.70
CA ALA A 167 3.95 6.23 12.57
C ALA A 167 4.23 7.72 12.84
N ASN A 168 5.44 8.21 12.44
CA ASN A 168 5.82 9.59 12.72
C ASN A 168 6.49 10.26 11.50
N SER A 169 7.80 10.09 11.31
CA SER A 169 8.58 10.65 10.19
C SER A 169 9.32 9.58 9.40
N GLN A 170 9.55 8.41 9.98
CA GLN A 170 10.30 7.34 9.33
C GLN A 170 9.47 6.66 8.23
N PHE A 171 10.13 6.33 7.13
CA PHE A 171 9.53 5.66 5.99
C PHE A 171 10.47 4.60 5.42
N PHE A 172 9.93 3.72 4.57
CA PHE A 172 10.76 2.79 3.81
C PHE A 172 10.30 2.68 2.36
N ILE A 173 11.26 2.39 1.46
CA ILE A 173 11.06 2.16 0.03
C ILE A 173 11.38 0.70 -0.25
N LEU A 174 10.47 -0.02 -0.90
CA LEU A 174 10.63 -1.44 -1.19
C LEU A 174 11.48 -1.69 -2.45
N PHE A 175 12.44 -2.61 -2.35
CA PHE A 175 13.21 -3.12 -3.48
C PHE A 175 12.46 -4.21 -4.25
N LEU A 176 11.73 -5.08 -3.54
CA LEU A 176 10.95 -6.19 -4.11
C LEU A 176 9.56 -6.27 -3.48
N PRO A 177 8.59 -6.94 -4.11
CA PRO A 177 7.26 -7.13 -3.55
C PRO A 177 7.28 -7.81 -2.17
N ARG A 178 6.41 -7.34 -1.25
CA ARG A 178 6.25 -7.86 0.12
C ARG A 178 4.79 -7.83 0.56
N MET A 179 3.97 -8.72 -0.01
CA MET A 179 2.52 -8.78 0.23
C MET A 179 2.15 -9.04 1.70
N GLN A 180 3.06 -9.62 2.49
CA GLN A 180 2.85 -9.82 3.93
C GLN A 180 2.75 -8.51 4.74
N LEU A 181 3.12 -7.37 4.13
CA LEU A 181 2.99 -6.04 4.72
C LEU A 181 1.63 -5.39 4.41
N ASP A 182 0.87 -5.95 3.46
CA ASP A 182 -0.42 -5.40 3.04
C ASP A 182 -1.38 -5.29 4.23
N LYS A 183 -2.06 -4.14 4.33
CA LYS A 183 -2.98 -3.80 5.42
C LYS A 183 -2.37 -3.81 6.83
N LYS A 184 -1.03 -3.84 6.94
CA LYS A 184 -0.28 -3.75 8.21
C LYS A 184 0.62 -2.53 8.29
N TYR A 185 0.92 -1.93 7.14
CA TYR A 185 1.68 -0.69 7.02
C TYR A 185 0.92 0.28 6.11
N THR A 186 0.98 1.57 6.43
CA THR A 186 0.34 2.61 5.64
C THR A 186 1.16 2.89 4.39
N VAL A 187 0.65 2.49 3.23
CA VAL A 187 1.19 2.93 1.93
C VAL A 187 0.75 4.36 1.70
N PHE A 188 1.68 5.27 1.45
CA PHE A 188 1.38 6.67 1.19
C PHE A 188 1.93 7.19 -0.14
N GLY A 189 2.71 6.37 -0.86
CA GLY A 189 3.28 6.79 -2.13
C GLY A 189 3.95 5.67 -2.91
N ARG A 190 4.46 6.02 -4.09
CA ARG A 190 5.21 5.14 -4.97
C ARG A 190 6.26 5.90 -5.76
N VAL A 191 7.45 5.32 -5.89
CA VAL A 191 8.49 5.82 -6.78
C VAL A 191 8.00 5.74 -8.23
N ILE A 192 8.02 6.87 -8.92
CA ILE A 192 7.66 7.01 -10.34
C ILE A 192 8.88 7.21 -11.23
N GLU A 193 9.97 7.79 -10.67
CA GLU A 193 11.26 7.98 -11.35
C GLU A 193 12.42 7.80 -10.38
N GLY A 194 13.59 7.43 -10.89
CA GLY A 194 14.82 7.41 -10.09
C GLY A 194 15.02 6.14 -9.23
N MET A 195 14.26 5.06 -9.46
CA MET A 195 14.40 3.82 -8.67
C MET A 195 15.81 3.22 -8.72
N GLN A 196 16.59 3.48 -9.78
CA GLN A 196 18.01 3.07 -9.88
C GLN A 196 18.88 3.70 -8.80
N TYR A 197 18.57 4.90 -8.33
CA TYR A 197 19.29 5.56 -7.24
C TYR A 197 18.91 4.98 -5.88
N VAL A 198 17.69 4.46 -5.74
CA VAL A 198 17.25 3.72 -4.55
C VAL A 198 17.97 2.38 -4.48
N ASP A 199 18.14 1.68 -5.61
CA ASP A 199 18.83 0.38 -5.67
C ASP A 199 20.32 0.44 -5.25
N THR A 200 20.94 1.62 -5.38
CA THR A 200 22.34 1.84 -5.02
C THR A 200 22.55 2.40 -3.61
N ILE A 201 21.48 2.54 -2.83
CA ILE A 201 21.60 2.91 -1.41
C ILE A 201 22.44 1.87 -0.67
N ALA A 202 23.42 2.34 0.10
CA ALA A 202 24.36 1.49 0.85
C ALA A 202 23.59 0.57 1.81
N GLN A 203 23.92 -0.73 1.74
CA GLN A 203 23.25 -1.80 2.50
C GLN A 203 23.85 -1.95 3.90
N GLY A 204 23.02 -2.35 4.88
CA GLY A 204 23.41 -2.63 6.26
C GLY A 204 22.36 -2.20 7.29
N GLU A 205 22.51 -2.69 8.53
CA GLU A 205 21.62 -2.39 9.67
C GLU A 205 22.45 -2.03 10.91
N PRO A 206 23.08 -0.83 11.01
CA PRO A 206 23.16 0.23 10.00
C PRO A 206 24.25 -0.01 8.93
N PRO A 207 24.17 0.66 7.76
CA PRO A 207 25.25 0.64 6.78
C PRO A 207 26.54 1.27 7.35
N ALA A 208 27.71 0.74 6.98
CA ALA A 208 29.01 1.29 7.42
C ALA A 208 29.22 2.73 6.92
N ASN A 209 28.81 3.01 5.69
CA ASN A 209 28.81 4.34 5.08
C ASN A 209 27.40 4.63 4.54
N PRO A 210 26.47 5.16 5.38
CA PRO A 210 25.10 5.34 5.00
C PRO A 210 24.92 6.34 3.86
N SER A 211 24.11 5.99 2.89
CA SER A 211 23.60 6.98 1.92
C SER A 211 22.66 7.96 2.62
N VAL A 212 22.63 9.20 2.15
CA VAL A 212 21.83 10.29 2.75
C VAL A 212 20.89 10.91 1.73
N ILE A 213 19.80 11.50 2.25
CA ILE A 213 18.94 12.42 1.52
C ILE A 213 19.64 13.77 1.55
N VAL A 214 20.24 14.19 0.44
CA VAL A 214 20.95 15.48 0.36
C VAL A 214 19.95 16.63 0.47
N GLN A 215 18.83 16.53 -0.25
CA GLN A 215 17.73 17.48 -0.26
C GLN A 215 16.43 16.73 -0.44
N ALA A 216 15.39 17.15 0.28
CA ALA A 216 14.01 16.77 0.05
C ALA A 216 13.19 18.00 -0.34
N SER A 217 12.24 17.84 -1.26
CA SER A 217 11.34 18.92 -1.69
C SER A 217 10.02 18.36 -2.21
N ILE A 218 9.00 19.21 -2.23
CA ILE A 218 7.78 18.96 -3.02
C ILE A 218 8.01 19.60 -4.38
N GLU A 219 7.65 18.92 -5.47
CA GLU A 219 7.94 19.38 -6.83
C GLU A 219 7.33 20.76 -7.10
N SER A 220 6.13 21.04 -6.57
CA SER A 220 5.48 22.36 -6.69
C SER A 220 6.27 23.51 -6.06
N ASP A 221 7.18 23.21 -5.10
CA ASP A 221 8.03 24.23 -4.47
C ASP A 221 9.19 24.67 -5.39
N GLY A 222 9.37 24.03 -6.57
CA GLY A 222 10.30 24.42 -7.62
C GLY A 222 11.78 24.31 -7.25
N LYS A 223 12.16 23.50 -6.25
CA LYS A 223 13.56 23.33 -5.85
C LYS A 223 14.35 22.49 -6.85
N ALA A 224 15.36 23.10 -7.45
CA ALA A 224 16.27 22.38 -8.33
C ALA A 224 17.11 21.36 -7.57
N PRO A 225 17.51 20.24 -8.21
CA PRO A 225 18.49 19.32 -7.64
C PRO A 225 19.80 20.06 -7.30
N PRO A 226 20.47 19.71 -6.19
CA PRO A 226 21.78 20.25 -5.86
C PRO A 226 22.80 19.99 -6.99
N ALA A 227 23.62 20.99 -7.33
CA ALA A 227 24.56 20.91 -8.45
C ALA A 227 25.64 19.83 -8.29
N ASN A 228 25.88 19.35 -7.08
CA ASN A 228 26.87 18.32 -6.74
C ASN A 228 26.31 16.88 -6.77
N LEU A 229 25.06 16.69 -7.15
CA LEU A 229 24.53 15.37 -7.46
C LEU A 229 25.09 14.94 -8.81
N SER A 230 26.30 14.38 -8.80
CA SER A 230 26.82 13.68 -9.95
C SER A 230 26.04 12.40 -10.12
N ALA A 231 25.17 12.32 -11.13
CA ALA A 231 24.58 11.03 -11.50
C ALA A 231 25.75 10.03 -11.70
N PRO A 232 25.74 8.85 -11.06
CA PRO A 232 26.64 7.80 -11.51
C PRO A 232 26.37 7.63 -13.00
N ALA A 233 27.43 7.57 -13.80
CA ALA A 233 27.30 7.34 -15.24
C ALA A 233 26.36 6.16 -15.45
N PRO A 234 25.37 6.25 -16.34
CA PRO A 234 24.43 5.15 -16.56
C PRO A 234 25.24 3.88 -16.76
N ALA A 235 24.95 2.86 -15.95
CA ALA A 235 25.63 1.57 -16.08
C ALA A 235 25.50 1.18 -17.54
N LYS A 236 26.68 0.98 -18.20
CA LYS A 236 26.74 0.64 -19.62
C LYS A 236 25.81 -0.55 -19.82
N ALA A 237 24.78 -0.39 -20.63
CA ALA A 237 23.87 -1.48 -20.92
C ALA A 237 24.72 -2.69 -21.37
N PRO A 238 24.48 -3.89 -20.81
CA PRO A 238 25.26 -5.06 -21.20
C PRO A 238 25.21 -5.21 -22.71
N SER A 239 26.36 -5.34 -23.34
CA SER A 239 26.44 -5.58 -24.76
C SER A 239 25.89 -6.96 -25.08
N VAL A 240 25.49 -7.20 -26.33
CA VAL A 240 25.04 -8.54 -26.78
C VAL A 240 26.13 -9.59 -26.51
N ALA A 241 27.42 -9.21 -26.51
CA ALA A 241 28.52 -10.07 -26.16
C ALA A 241 28.53 -10.43 -24.67
N ASP A 242 28.17 -9.50 -23.78
CA ASP A 242 28.08 -9.74 -22.33
C ASP A 242 26.91 -10.66 -21.98
N LEU A 243 25.80 -10.57 -22.72
CA LEU A 243 24.63 -11.44 -22.55
C LEU A 243 24.88 -12.88 -23.02
N ASN A 244 25.79 -13.06 -23.97
CA ASN A 244 26.15 -14.37 -24.53
C ASN A 244 27.42 -14.97 -23.89
N ALA A 245 28.02 -14.32 -22.91
CA ALA A 245 29.18 -14.85 -22.21
C ALA A 245 28.76 -16.08 -21.36
N PRO A 246 29.52 -17.20 -21.42
CA PRO A 246 29.23 -18.37 -20.62
C PRO A 246 29.31 -18.00 -19.12
N LEU A 247 28.33 -18.49 -18.34
CA LEU A 247 28.34 -18.35 -16.89
C LEU A 247 29.63 -18.95 -16.33
N LYS A 248 30.44 -18.16 -15.66
CA LYS A 248 31.59 -18.67 -14.92
C LYS A 248 31.05 -19.38 -13.67
N ASN A 249 31.25 -20.71 -13.65
CA ASN A 249 31.02 -21.55 -12.47
C ASN A 249 32.02 -21.22 -11.37
#